data_291aa2c9cb96c5a7921d7d2cfc3a771c
#
_entry.id   291aa2c9cb96c5a7921d7d2cfc3a771c
#
_cell.length_a   1.000
_cell.length_b   1.000
_cell.length_c   1.000
_cell.angle_alpha   90.00
_cell.angle_beta   90.00
_cell.angle_gamma   90.00
#
_symmetry.space_group_name_H-M   'P 1'
#
loop_
_entity.id
_entity.type
_entity.pdbx_description
1 polymer ?
#
loop_
_entity_poly.entity_id
_entity_poly.type
_entity_poly.pdbx_seq_one_letter_code
_entity_poly.pdbx_strand_id
1 'polypeptide(L)'
;MISGKKETVKRLLVLSQAYQFLSSSLFEPNEQHLELLNDQEYMDEVGSCLVETGANKLSESFDHVKKGLQHSTLDTLLDEYRNTFGSTTVATDCPPYEMYFSGSHIFQQTQDLADISGFYRAFGLEVLKDDTANRWDHVAVELEFLHFLTYKQAYAIENHGDEEQESCLTAKKKFLNAHIGRWIKAFSRAVESKSPSGFYRKAAKLASDFVHFDMQTLGVSADEIQELQDGEPDFLQRLEDKSAAACGSCMDGE
;
A
#
# COMPACT_ATOMS: atom_id res chain seq x y z
N MET A 1 -27.41 22.66 2.82
CA MET A 1 -25.93 22.77 2.70
C MET A 1 -25.19 22.20 3.91
N ILE A 2 -25.52 22.49 5.15
CA ILE A 2 -24.82 21.98 6.36
C ILE A 2 -24.92 20.45 6.51
N SER A 3 -26.05 19.83 6.17
CA SER A 3 -26.23 18.37 6.24
C SER A 3 -25.34 17.61 5.26
N GLY A 4 -25.20 18.09 4.01
CA GLY A 4 -24.35 17.45 3.02
C GLY A 4 -22.86 17.54 3.35
N LYS A 5 -22.41 18.68 3.92
CA LYS A 5 -21.02 18.87 4.36
C LYS A 5 -20.65 17.86 5.46
N LYS A 6 -21.50 17.69 6.47
CA LYS A 6 -21.28 16.72 7.56
C LYS A 6 -21.21 15.28 7.05
N GLU A 7 -22.07 14.91 6.12
CA GLU A 7 -22.09 13.58 5.52
C GLU A 7 -20.79 13.31 4.72
N THR A 8 -20.33 14.30 3.95
CA THR A 8 -19.05 14.20 3.23
C THR A 8 -17.87 14.01 4.17
N VAL A 9 -17.80 14.81 5.25
CA VAL A 9 -16.74 14.67 6.26
C VAL A 9 -16.77 13.29 6.90
N LYS A 10 -17.96 12.83 7.35
CA LYS A 10 -18.11 11.49 7.92
C LYS A 10 -17.59 10.41 6.96
N ARG A 11 -18.00 10.46 5.70
CA ARG A 11 -17.55 9.49 4.69
C ARG A 11 -16.03 9.52 4.50
N LEU A 12 -15.39 10.69 4.48
CA LEU A 12 -13.94 10.80 4.36
C LEU A 12 -13.21 10.22 5.58
N LEU A 13 -13.73 10.45 6.79
CA LEU A 13 -13.17 9.85 8.01
C LEU A 13 -13.27 8.32 7.99
N VAL A 14 -14.39 7.78 7.54
CA VAL A 14 -14.59 6.34 7.32
C VAL A 14 -13.53 5.77 6.36
N LEU A 15 -13.34 6.40 5.20
CA LEU A 15 -12.34 5.95 4.21
C LEU A 15 -10.90 6.09 4.76
N SER A 16 -10.64 7.16 5.50
CA SER A 16 -9.35 7.39 6.14
C SER A 16 -9.01 6.27 7.13
N GLN A 17 -9.97 5.88 7.98
CA GLN A 17 -9.78 4.82 8.96
C GLN A 17 -9.55 3.45 8.30
N ALA A 18 -10.24 3.16 7.21
CA ALA A 18 -10.00 1.95 6.44
C ALA A 18 -8.56 1.92 5.85
N TYR A 19 -8.07 3.04 5.32
CA TYR A 19 -6.67 3.13 4.86
C TYR A 19 -5.66 2.94 5.99
N GLN A 20 -5.91 3.52 7.18
CA GLN A 20 -5.07 3.34 8.35
C GLN A 20 -4.98 1.86 8.78
N PHE A 21 -6.12 1.18 8.83
CA PHE A 21 -6.18 -0.24 9.13
C PHE A 21 -5.36 -1.08 8.13
N LEU A 22 -5.52 -0.80 6.83
CA LEU A 22 -4.81 -1.51 5.76
C LEU A 22 -3.30 -1.28 5.82
N SER A 23 -2.88 -0.04 6.08
CA SER A 23 -1.47 0.31 6.32
C SER A 23 -0.91 -0.50 7.49
N SER A 24 -1.55 -0.42 8.66
CA SER A 24 -1.12 -1.13 9.87
C SER A 24 -1.08 -2.64 9.70
N SER A 25 -1.94 -3.20 8.84
CA SER A 25 -2.00 -4.63 8.54
C SER A 25 -0.87 -5.13 7.63
N LEU A 26 -0.19 -4.24 6.90
CA LEU A 26 0.83 -4.58 5.90
C LEU A 26 2.24 -4.10 6.25
N PHE A 27 2.44 -3.43 7.39
CA PHE A 27 3.77 -3.21 7.97
C PHE A 27 4.35 -4.50 8.57
N GLU A 28 5.68 -4.55 8.72
CA GLU A 28 6.30 -5.59 9.56
C GLU A 28 5.70 -5.50 10.97
N PRO A 29 5.14 -6.59 11.51
CA PRO A 29 4.37 -6.53 12.74
C PRO A 29 5.28 -6.25 13.94
N ASN A 30 4.79 -5.45 14.87
CA ASN A 30 5.38 -5.20 16.18
C ASN A 30 4.28 -5.27 17.24
N GLU A 31 4.66 -5.13 18.52
CA GLU A 31 3.72 -5.20 19.65
C GLU A 31 2.58 -4.17 19.50
N GLN A 32 2.89 -2.93 19.10
CA GLN A 32 1.90 -1.86 18.95
C GLN A 32 0.92 -2.16 17.82
N HIS A 33 1.40 -2.68 16.68
CA HIS A 33 0.52 -3.09 15.59
C HIS A 33 -0.39 -4.24 16.01
N LEU A 34 0.16 -5.22 16.74
CA LEU A 34 -0.64 -6.35 17.20
C LEU A 34 -1.69 -5.93 18.24
N GLU A 35 -1.36 -5.04 19.18
CA GLU A 35 -2.30 -4.47 20.14
C GLU A 35 -3.44 -3.77 19.41
N LEU A 36 -3.15 -2.89 18.43
CA LEU A 36 -4.15 -2.20 17.64
C LEU A 36 -5.06 -3.16 16.88
N LEU A 37 -4.48 -4.16 16.21
CA LEU A 37 -5.24 -5.14 15.41
C LEU A 37 -6.06 -6.12 16.27
N ASN A 38 -5.75 -6.26 17.57
CA ASN A 38 -6.52 -7.03 18.53
C ASN A 38 -7.49 -6.20 19.36
N ASP A 39 -7.46 -4.87 19.23
CA ASP A 39 -8.42 -3.99 19.90
C ASP A 39 -9.81 -4.16 19.27
N GLN A 40 -10.74 -4.68 20.08
CA GLN A 40 -12.09 -5.00 19.62
C GLN A 40 -12.88 -3.75 19.20
N GLU A 41 -12.73 -2.65 19.92
CA GLU A 41 -13.43 -1.39 19.63
C GLU A 41 -12.96 -0.82 18.29
N TYR A 42 -11.64 -0.77 18.09
CA TYR A 42 -11.04 -0.38 16.81
C TYR A 42 -11.48 -1.26 15.64
N MET A 43 -11.47 -2.59 15.82
CA MET A 43 -11.88 -3.53 14.76
C MET A 43 -13.38 -3.43 14.43
N ASP A 44 -14.22 -3.12 15.41
CA ASP A 44 -15.66 -2.93 15.20
C ASP A 44 -15.94 -1.57 14.51
N GLU A 45 -15.16 -0.53 14.83
CA GLU A 45 -15.20 0.74 14.10
C GLU A 45 -14.79 0.56 12.63
N VAL A 46 -13.67 -0.09 12.35
CA VAL A 46 -13.22 -0.37 10.97
C VAL A 46 -14.28 -1.20 10.22
N GLY A 47 -14.83 -2.23 10.85
CA GLY A 47 -15.91 -3.03 10.27
C GLY A 47 -17.14 -2.19 9.92
N SER A 48 -17.56 -1.32 10.84
CA SER A 48 -18.66 -0.38 10.61
C SER A 48 -18.37 0.59 9.46
N CYS A 49 -17.13 1.10 9.40
CA CYS A 49 -16.67 1.92 8.30
C CYS A 49 -16.81 1.23 6.93
N LEU A 50 -16.38 -0.03 6.84
CA LEU A 50 -16.46 -0.79 5.59
C LEU A 50 -17.92 -1.10 5.21
N VAL A 51 -18.80 -1.36 6.17
CA VAL A 51 -20.25 -1.50 5.91
C VAL A 51 -20.85 -0.20 5.36
N GLU A 52 -20.47 0.96 5.90
CA GLU A 52 -20.95 2.28 5.44
C GLU A 52 -20.52 2.60 3.99
N THR A 53 -19.48 1.96 3.45
CA THR A 53 -19.12 2.09 2.02
C THR A 53 -20.22 1.56 1.10
N GLY A 54 -21.10 0.69 1.57
CA GLY A 54 -22.11 -0.02 0.77
C GLY A 54 -21.55 -1.16 -0.07
N ALA A 55 -20.26 -1.44 0.01
CA ALA A 55 -19.58 -2.50 -0.74
C ALA A 55 -19.50 -3.80 0.08
N ASN A 56 -20.53 -4.64 0.02
CA ASN A 56 -20.62 -5.90 0.78
C ASN A 56 -19.36 -6.77 0.69
N LYS A 57 -18.72 -6.79 -0.47
CA LYS A 57 -17.47 -7.55 -0.69
C LYS A 57 -16.33 -7.10 0.22
N LEU A 58 -16.24 -5.80 0.55
CA LEU A 58 -15.22 -5.29 1.46
C LEU A 58 -15.45 -5.77 2.90
N SER A 59 -16.71 -5.77 3.34
CA SER A 59 -17.09 -6.27 4.66
C SER A 59 -16.80 -7.77 4.80
N GLU A 60 -17.12 -8.57 3.79
CA GLU A 60 -16.81 -10.01 3.77
C GLU A 60 -15.30 -10.26 3.79
N SER A 61 -14.52 -9.49 3.00
CA SER A 61 -13.06 -9.60 2.99
C SER A 61 -12.45 -9.20 4.34
N PHE A 62 -13.00 -8.19 5.01
CA PHE A 62 -12.58 -7.79 6.34
C PHE A 62 -12.84 -8.89 7.39
N ASP A 63 -14.00 -9.55 7.34
CA ASP A 63 -14.29 -10.68 8.21
C ASP A 63 -13.28 -11.83 8.04
N HIS A 64 -12.77 -12.01 6.82
CA HIS A 64 -11.69 -12.98 6.58
C HIS A 64 -10.38 -12.54 7.22
N VAL A 65 -10.07 -11.22 7.20
CA VAL A 65 -8.89 -10.67 7.89
C VAL A 65 -9.01 -10.86 9.40
N LYS A 66 -10.17 -10.49 10.00
CA LYS A 66 -10.44 -10.70 11.44
C LYS A 66 -10.22 -12.17 11.84
N LYS A 67 -10.75 -13.11 11.06
CA LYS A 67 -10.57 -14.56 11.30
C LYS A 67 -9.10 -14.97 11.15
N GLY A 68 -8.33 -14.30 10.31
CA GLY A 68 -6.90 -14.55 10.16
C GLY A 68 -6.08 -14.12 11.37
N LEU A 69 -6.52 -13.08 12.07
CA LEU A 69 -5.88 -12.59 13.29
C LEU A 69 -6.22 -13.42 14.53
N GLN A 70 -7.38 -14.10 14.53
CA GLN A 70 -7.76 -14.96 15.65
C GLN A 70 -6.68 -16.03 15.87
N HIS A 71 -6.12 -16.03 17.07
CA HIS A 71 -5.04 -16.93 17.49
C HIS A 71 -3.64 -16.64 16.91
N SER A 72 -3.45 -15.51 16.20
CA SER A 72 -2.12 -15.06 15.77
C SER A 72 -1.37 -14.46 16.95
N THR A 73 -0.09 -14.82 17.06
CA THR A 73 0.86 -14.18 17.97
C THR A 73 1.82 -13.30 17.17
N LEU A 74 2.56 -12.43 17.84
CA LEU A 74 3.58 -11.61 17.17
C LEU A 74 4.59 -12.48 16.43
N ASP A 75 5.07 -13.57 17.03
CA ASP A 75 6.04 -14.48 16.44
C ASP A 75 5.48 -15.13 15.15
N THR A 76 4.23 -15.61 15.19
CA THR A 76 3.60 -16.25 14.02
C THR A 76 3.39 -15.26 12.87
N LEU A 77 3.04 -14.01 13.18
CA LEU A 77 2.89 -12.95 12.17
C LEU A 77 4.24 -12.52 11.61
N LEU A 78 5.28 -12.41 12.44
CA LEU A 78 6.65 -12.10 12.00
C LEU A 78 7.21 -13.18 11.07
N ASP A 79 7.01 -14.44 11.43
CA ASP A 79 7.42 -15.56 10.59
C ASP A 79 6.69 -15.57 9.25
N GLU A 80 5.37 -15.35 9.25
CA GLU A 80 4.58 -15.25 8.02
C GLU A 80 5.02 -14.04 7.18
N TYR A 81 5.25 -12.87 7.81
CA TYR A 81 5.73 -11.66 7.14
C TYR A 81 7.04 -11.91 6.42
N ARG A 82 8.04 -12.44 7.15
CA ARG A 82 9.39 -12.70 6.61
C ARG A 82 9.39 -13.76 5.51
N ASN A 83 8.58 -14.79 5.66
CA ASN A 83 8.43 -15.82 4.63
C ASN A 83 7.72 -15.30 3.37
N THR A 84 6.82 -14.33 3.51
CA THR A 84 6.07 -13.75 2.38
C THR A 84 6.86 -12.63 1.70
N PHE A 85 7.31 -11.65 2.48
CA PHE A 85 7.88 -10.40 1.97
C PHE A 85 9.41 -10.34 2.03
N GLY A 86 10.03 -11.33 2.66
CA GLY A 86 11.47 -11.37 2.86
C GLY A 86 11.94 -10.59 4.09
N SER A 87 13.24 -10.62 4.27
CA SER A 87 13.95 -9.86 5.30
C SER A 87 15.37 -9.56 4.82
N THR A 88 16.20 -8.93 5.67
CA THR A 88 17.63 -8.72 5.37
C THR A 88 18.41 -10.01 5.09
N THR A 89 17.89 -11.16 5.56
CA THR A 89 18.53 -12.48 5.42
C THR A 89 17.74 -13.46 4.56
N VAL A 90 16.48 -13.15 4.23
CA VAL A 90 15.59 -14.02 3.44
C VAL A 90 15.17 -13.27 2.18
N ALA A 91 15.67 -13.73 1.03
CA ALA A 91 15.24 -13.23 -0.27
C ALA A 91 13.81 -13.68 -0.57
N THR A 92 13.04 -12.84 -1.24
CA THR A 92 11.68 -13.14 -1.69
C THR A 92 11.45 -12.65 -3.10
N ASP A 93 10.55 -13.29 -3.79
CA ASP A 93 9.97 -12.89 -5.07
C ASP A 93 8.69 -12.03 -4.91
N CYS A 94 8.35 -11.67 -3.69
CA CYS A 94 7.18 -10.83 -3.38
C CYS A 94 7.52 -9.70 -2.38
N PRO A 95 8.53 -8.84 -2.63
CA PRO A 95 8.81 -7.73 -1.75
C PRO A 95 7.69 -6.67 -1.82
N PRO A 96 7.34 -6.00 -0.70
CA PRO A 96 6.18 -5.12 -0.62
C PRO A 96 6.48 -3.70 -1.13
N TYR A 97 7.16 -3.57 -2.28
CA TYR A 97 7.63 -2.30 -2.83
C TYR A 97 7.17 -2.09 -4.28
N GLU A 98 6.67 -0.88 -4.61
CA GLU A 98 6.20 -0.53 -5.96
C GLU A 98 7.27 -0.78 -7.02
N MET A 99 8.53 -0.40 -6.74
CA MET A 99 9.62 -0.51 -7.72
C MET A 99 9.93 -1.95 -8.14
N TYR A 100 9.56 -2.92 -7.33
CA TYR A 100 9.67 -4.33 -7.70
C TYR A 100 8.69 -4.70 -8.81
N PHE A 101 7.47 -4.20 -8.73
CA PHE A 101 6.39 -4.49 -9.69
C PHE A 101 6.44 -3.63 -10.93
N SER A 102 7.05 -2.43 -10.88
CA SER A 102 7.03 -1.49 -12.00
C SER A 102 7.76 -1.97 -13.26
N GLY A 103 8.63 -2.98 -13.15
CA GLY A 103 9.44 -3.47 -14.28
C GLY A 103 10.38 -2.42 -14.89
N SER A 104 10.48 -1.26 -14.25
CA SER A 104 11.23 -0.10 -14.75
C SER A 104 12.73 -0.33 -14.71
N HIS A 105 13.46 0.24 -15.69
CA HIS A 105 14.92 0.28 -15.65
C HIS A 105 15.40 1.12 -14.45
N ILE A 106 16.60 0.84 -13.95
CA ILE A 106 17.16 1.45 -12.75
C ILE A 106 17.12 3.00 -12.75
N PHE A 107 17.29 3.63 -13.90
CA PHE A 107 17.15 5.09 -14.02
C PHE A 107 15.71 5.56 -13.85
N GLN A 108 14.75 4.81 -14.38
CA GLN A 108 13.34 5.11 -14.22
C GLN A 108 12.91 4.90 -12.76
N GLN A 109 13.38 3.86 -12.09
CA GLN A 109 13.10 3.63 -10.67
C GLN A 109 13.52 4.80 -9.79
N THR A 110 14.66 5.44 -10.10
CA THR A 110 15.10 6.64 -9.37
C THR A 110 14.14 7.81 -9.57
N GLN A 111 13.58 7.97 -10.76
CA GLN A 111 12.59 9.02 -11.05
C GLN A 111 11.26 8.72 -10.37
N ASP A 112 10.81 7.47 -10.42
CA ASP A 112 9.57 7.03 -9.77
C ASP A 112 9.65 7.21 -8.25
N LEU A 113 10.77 6.85 -7.60
CA LEU A 113 11.02 7.13 -6.18
C LEU A 113 11.07 8.64 -5.88
N ALA A 114 11.65 9.44 -6.76
CA ALA A 114 11.67 10.89 -6.60
C ALA A 114 10.26 11.49 -6.71
N ASP A 115 9.41 10.94 -7.58
CA ASP A 115 8.00 11.35 -7.72
C ASP A 115 7.20 11.04 -6.46
N ILE A 116 7.27 9.79 -5.95
CA ILE A 116 6.65 9.40 -4.68
C ILE A 116 7.09 10.34 -3.54
N SER A 117 8.42 10.56 -3.40
CA SER A 117 8.95 11.44 -2.37
C SER A 117 8.49 12.90 -2.55
N GLY A 118 8.26 13.32 -3.79
CA GLY A 118 7.69 14.62 -4.14
C GLY A 118 6.28 14.79 -3.59
N PHE A 119 5.43 13.78 -3.72
CA PHE A 119 4.09 13.79 -3.11
C PHE A 119 4.16 13.98 -1.59
N TYR A 120 4.99 13.20 -0.88
CA TYR A 120 5.08 13.28 0.58
C TYR A 120 5.58 14.66 1.02
N ARG A 121 6.66 15.17 0.39
CA ARG A 121 7.23 16.49 0.70
C ARG A 121 6.26 17.64 0.43
N ALA A 122 5.43 17.55 -0.62
CA ALA A 122 4.42 18.57 -0.92
C ALA A 122 3.40 18.74 0.21
N PHE A 123 3.24 17.72 1.05
CA PHE A 123 2.39 17.74 2.24
C PHE A 123 3.17 17.85 3.56
N GLY A 124 4.46 18.14 3.50
CA GLY A 124 5.31 18.33 4.68
C GLY A 124 5.68 17.03 5.40
N LEU A 125 5.60 15.90 4.70
CA LEU A 125 6.00 14.59 5.22
C LEU A 125 7.43 14.28 4.83
N GLU A 126 8.20 13.73 5.78
CA GLU A 126 9.57 13.25 5.56
C GLU A 126 9.71 11.85 6.17
N VAL A 127 10.32 10.93 5.42
CA VAL A 127 10.74 9.66 6.02
C VAL A 127 11.95 9.89 6.90
N LEU A 128 11.93 9.37 8.10
CA LEU A 128 13.06 9.46 9.02
C LEU A 128 14.29 8.80 8.39
N LYS A 129 15.43 9.51 8.41
CA LYS A 129 16.68 9.05 7.77
C LYS A 129 17.20 7.72 8.29
N ASP A 130 16.85 7.36 9.52
CA ASP A 130 17.29 6.14 10.19
C ASP A 130 16.33 4.95 9.98
N ASP A 131 15.18 5.19 9.34
CA ASP A 131 14.19 4.15 9.05
C ASP A 131 14.43 3.55 7.67
N THR A 132 15.51 2.78 7.55
CA THR A 132 15.84 2.05 6.31
C THR A 132 14.86 0.91 6.01
N ALA A 133 14.01 0.53 6.98
CA ALA A 133 13.02 -0.51 6.82
C ALA A 133 11.77 -0.01 6.07
N ASN A 134 11.46 1.29 6.15
CA ASN A 134 10.27 1.86 5.56
C ASN A 134 10.62 2.77 4.37
N ARG A 135 10.85 2.15 3.22
CA ARG A 135 11.05 2.87 1.96
C ARG A 135 9.76 3.60 1.55
N TRP A 136 9.91 4.71 0.83
CA TRP A 136 8.80 5.54 0.33
C TRP A 136 7.77 4.76 -0.50
N ASP A 137 8.22 3.75 -1.23
CA ASP A 137 7.45 2.89 -2.13
C ASP A 137 6.97 1.59 -1.47
N HIS A 138 6.98 1.52 -0.13
CA HIS A 138 6.42 0.38 0.60
C HIS A 138 4.89 0.44 0.60
N VAL A 139 4.20 -0.67 0.33
CA VAL A 139 2.74 -0.73 0.24
C VAL A 139 2.04 -0.10 1.45
N ALA A 140 2.53 -0.36 2.65
CA ALA A 140 1.95 0.20 3.86
C ALA A 140 2.17 1.71 3.98
N VAL A 141 3.32 2.24 3.53
CA VAL A 141 3.62 3.68 3.51
C VAL A 141 2.74 4.41 2.49
N GLU A 142 2.50 3.82 1.32
CA GLU A 142 1.58 4.39 0.33
C GLU A 142 0.14 4.41 0.83
N LEU A 143 -0.30 3.36 1.53
CA LEU A 143 -1.63 3.32 2.17
C LEU A 143 -1.74 4.34 3.32
N GLU A 144 -0.68 4.53 4.11
CA GLU A 144 -0.63 5.56 5.15
C GLU A 144 -0.74 6.97 4.56
N PHE A 145 -0.11 7.21 3.42
CA PHE A 145 -0.24 8.49 2.72
C PHE A 145 -1.67 8.73 2.23
N LEU A 146 -2.36 7.71 1.73
CA LEU A 146 -3.78 7.82 1.36
C LEU A 146 -4.68 8.05 2.57
N HIS A 147 -4.39 7.41 3.72
CA HIS A 147 -5.02 7.74 5.01
C HIS A 147 -4.86 9.23 5.32
N PHE A 148 -3.62 9.71 5.31
CA PHE A 148 -3.29 11.11 5.61
C PHE A 148 -4.00 12.10 4.67
N LEU A 149 -3.95 11.89 3.35
CA LEU A 149 -4.63 12.76 2.38
C LEU A 149 -6.14 12.79 2.59
N THR A 150 -6.74 11.63 2.88
CA THR A 150 -8.19 11.51 3.08
C THR A 150 -8.63 12.18 4.38
N TYR A 151 -7.84 12.03 5.45
CA TYR A 151 -8.04 12.73 6.73
C TYR A 151 -7.88 14.26 6.57
N LYS A 152 -6.80 14.71 5.90
CA LYS A 152 -6.59 16.15 5.63
C LYS A 152 -7.70 16.74 4.80
N GLN A 153 -8.25 16.01 3.84
CA GLN A 153 -9.41 16.47 3.06
C GLN A 153 -10.62 16.69 3.95
N ALA A 154 -10.93 15.75 4.87
CA ALA A 154 -12.02 15.91 5.84
C ALA A 154 -11.79 17.13 6.73
N TYR A 155 -10.58 17.29 7.26
CA TYR A 155 -10.18 18.42 8.10
C TYR A 155 -10.29 19.76 7.36
N ALA A 156 -9.85 19.81 6.09
CA ALA A 156 -9.92 21.02 5.27
C ALA A 156 -11.38 21.45 5.03
N ILE A 157 -12.29 20.52 4.79
CA ILE A 157 -13.72 20.80 4.65
C ILE A 157 -14.27 21.52 5.91
N GLU A 158 -13.83 21.14 7.10
CA GLU A 158 -14.35 21.72 8.33
C GLU A 158 -13.68 23.05 8.71
N ASN A 159 -12.37 23.19 8.47
CA ASN A 159 -11.55 24.21 9.10
C ASN A 159 -10.89 25.21 8.14
N HIS A 160 -10.75 24.88 6.85
CA HIS A 160 -10.01 25.73 5.89
C HIS A 160 -10.91 26.23 4.77
N GLY A 161 -11.11 25.46 3.73
CA GLY A 161 -11.92 25.89 2.59
C GLY A 161 -11.85 24.96 1.40
N ASP A 162 -12.41 25.43 0.30
CA ASP A 162 -12.56 24.61 -0.91
C ASP A 162 -11.20 24.37 -1.60
N GLU A 163 -10.24 25.31 -1.51
CA GLU A 163 -8.93 25.20 -2.15
C GLU A 163 -8.07 24.09 -1.53
N GLU A 164 -7.98 24.06 -0.21
CA GLU A 164 -7.24 23.04 0.53
C GLU A 164 -7.87 21.65 0.40
N GLN A 165 -9.20 21.59 0.42
CA GLN A 165 -9.95 20.36 0.15
C GLN A 165 -9.64 19.82 -1.24
N GLU A 166 -9.70 20.66 -2.28
CA GLU A 166 -9.45 20.27 -3.67
C GLU A 166 -7.99 19.87 -3.89
N SER A 167 -7.05 20.52 -3.21
CA SER A 167 -5.64 20.15 -3.22
C SER A 167 -5.42 18.72 -2.70
N CYS A 168 -6.04 18.37 -1.57
CA CYS A 168 -5.97 17.01 -1.02
C CYS A 168 -6.61 15.97 -1.97
N LEU A 169 -7.79 16.28 -2.52
CA LEU A 169 -8.49 15.41 -3.45
C LEU A 169 -7.69 15.18 -4.74
N THR A 170 -7.13 16.26 -5.30
CA THR A 170 -6.32 16.21 -6.52
C THR A 170 -5.05 15.38 -6.29
N ALA A 171 -4.36 15.57 -5.17
CA ALA A 171 -3.18 14.77 -4.81
C ALA A 171 -3.55 13.29 -4.65
N LYS A 172 -4.63 12.99 -3.95
CA LYS A 172 -5.13 11.63 -3.78
C LYS A 172 -5.41 10.95 -5.12
N LYS A 173 -6.14 11.62 -6.02
CA LYS A 173 -6.43 11.08 -7.35
C LYS A 173 -5.18 10.83 -8.18
N LYS A 174 -4.23 11.76 -8.15
CA LYS A 174 -2.95 11.60 -8.85
C LYS A 174 -2.13 10.44 -8.27
N PHE A 175 -2.06 10.32 -6.95
CA PHE A 175 -1.32 9.26 -6.29
C PHE A 175 -1.93 7.87 -6.56
N LEU A 176 -3.25 7.75 -6.52
CA LEU A 176 -3.95 6.52 -6.91
C LEU A 176 -3.70 6.14 -8.38
N ASN A 177 -3.65 7.14 -9.29
CA ASN A 177 -3.43 6.89 -10.71
C ASN A 177 -1.96 6.53 -11.01
N ALA A 178 -0.99 7.23 -10.42
CA ALA A 178 0.42 7.12 -10.78
C ALA A 178 1.18 6.04 -9.98
N HIS A 179 0.74 5.72 -8.77
CA HIS A 179 1.43 4.83 -7.84
C HIS A 179 0.57 3.63 -7.45
N ILE A 180 0.09 3.54 -6.23
CA ILE A 180 -0.51 2.33 -5.66
C ILE A 180 -1.60 1.67 -6.54
N GLY A 181 -2.43 2.43 -7.22
CA GLY A 181 -3.49 1.89 -8.09
C GLY A 181 -2.97 1.08 -9.27
N ARG A 182 -1.72 1.30 -9.67
CA ARG A 182 -1.09 0.57 -10.78
C ARG A 182 -0.66 -0.83 -10.39
N TRP A 183 -0.17 -1.02 -9.19
CA TRP A 183 0.54 -2.24 -8.80
C TRP A 183 -0.12 -3.06 -7.68
N ILE A 184 -1.03 -2.48 -6.89
CA ILE A 184 -1.64 -3.15 -5.74
C ILE A 184 -2.32 -4.48 -6.10
N LYS A 185 -2.85 -4.60 -7.30
CA LYS A 185 -3.48 -5.83 -7.78
C LYS A 185 -2.44 -6.92 -8.09
N ALA A 186 -1.35 -6.57 -8.75
CA ALA A 186 -0.22 -7.47 -9.01
C ALA A 186 0.41 -7.92 -7.69
N PHE A 187 0.63 -6.99 -6.74
CA PHE A 187 1.07 -7.29 -5.38
C PHE A 187 0.15 -8.30 -4.69
N SER A 188 -1.16 -8.04 -4.67
CA SER A 188 -2.13 -8.94 -4.02
C SER A 188 -2.09 -10.36 -4.59
N ARG A 189 -1.92 -10.52 -5.90
CA ARG A 189 -1.79 -11.83 -6.57
C ARG A 189 -0.47 -12.51 -6.23
N ALA A 190 0.64 -11.76 -6.19
CA ALA A 190 1.93 -12.30 -5.77
C ALA A 190 1.88 -12.83 -4.33
N VAL A 191 1.26 -12.06 -3.41
CA VAL A 191 1.03 -12.52 -2.03
C VAL A 191 0.14 -13.77 -1.98
N GLU A 192 -0.92 -13.83 -2.78
CA GLU A 192 -1.79 -15.00 -2.86
C GLU A 192 -1.05 -16.26 -3.33
N SER A 193 -0.16 -16.12 -4.29
CA SER A 193 0.69 -17.22 -4.78
C SER A 193 1.69 -17.68 -3.71
N LYS A 194 2.30 -16.74 -2.98
CA LYS A 194 3.36 -17.01 -1.99
C LYS A 194 2.83 -17.55 -0.67
N SER A 195 1.71 -17.00 -0.18
CA SER A 195 1.09 -17.36 1.09
C SER A 195 -0.41 -17.67 0.92
N PRO A 196 -0.78 -18.86 0.41
CA PRO A 196 -2.14 -19.14 -0.04
C PRO A 196 -3.20 -19.18 1.07
N SER A 197 -2.83 -19.23 2.35
CA SER A 197 -3.79 -19.34 3.47
C SER A 197 -3.57 -18.35 4.62
N GLY A 198 -2.52 -17.54 4.58
CA GLY A 198 -2.08 -16.68 5.68
C GLY A 198 -2.90 -15.42 5.90
N PHE A 199 -2.53 -14.68 6.96
CA PHE A 199 -3.09 -13.37 7.29
C PHE A 199 -2.79 -12.36 6.18
N TYR A 200 -1.52 -12.28 5.72
CA TYR A 200 -1.09 -11.29 4.73
C TYR A 200 -1.77 -11.46 3.37
N ARG A 201 -2.13 -12.69 2.97
CA ARG A 201 -2.97 -12.91 1.79
C ARG A 201 -4.30 -12.17 1.89
N LYS A 202 -4.95 -12.29 3.05
CA LYS A 202 -6.27 -11.68 3.29
C LYS A 202 -6.16 -10.16 3.38
N ALA A 203 -5.13 -9.64 4.05
CA ALA A 203 -4.85 -8.22 4.17
C ALA A 203 -4.53 -7.59 2.79
N ALA A 204 -3.66 -8.20 2.00
CA ALA A 204 -3.33 -7.72 0.66
C ALA A 204 -4.53 -7.76 -0.29
N LYS A 205 -5.38 -8.80 -0.18
CA LYS A 205 -6.62 -8.90 -0.94
C LYS A 205 -7.61 -7.78 -0.60
N LEU A 206 -7.81 -7.53 0.69
CA LEU A 206 -8.68 -6.44 1.15
C LEU A 206 -8.12 -5.09 0.72
N ALA A 207 -6.81 -4.86 0.83
CA ALA A 207 -6.16 -3.62 0.38
C ALA A 207 -6.38 -3.38 -1.12
N SER A 208 -6.18 -4.41 -1.95
CA SER A 208 -6.43 -4.31 -3.38
C SER A 208 -7.90 -4.01 -3.70
N ASP A 209 -8.83 -4.71 -3.07
CA ASP A 209 -10.27 -4.49 -3.29
C ASP A 209 -10.69 -3.07 -2.84
N PHE A 210 -10.15 -2.57 -1.72
CA PHE A 210 -10.48 -1.25 -1.18
C PHE A 210 -9.90 -0.11 -2.04
N VAL A 211 -8.64 -0.22 -2.46
CA VAL A 211 -8.03 0.77 -3.36
C VAL A 211 -8.82 0.88 -4.67
N HIS A 212 -9.20 -0.25 -5.27
CA HIS A 212 -10.01 -0.25 -6.50
C HIS A 212 -11.41 0.32 -6.27
N PHE A 213 -12.04 0.04 -5.13
CA PHE A 213 -13.32 0.64 -4.76
C PHE A 213 -13.23 2.18 -4.66
N ASP A 214 -12.17 2.69 -4.01
CA ASP A 214 -11.99 4.13 -3.87
C ASP A 214 -11.68 4.80 -5.22
N MET A 215 -10.83 4.17 -6.06
CA MET A 215 -10.57 4.62 -7.44
C MET A 215 -11.85 4.70 -8.26
N GLN A 216 -12.69 3.68 -8.23
CA GLN A 216 -13.98 3.67 -8.95
C GLN A 216 -14.90 4.79 -8.43
N THR A 217 -14.96 4.99 -7.12
CA THR A 217 -15.77 6.05 -6.50
C THR A 217 -15.29 7.44 -6.92
N LEU A 218 -13.99 7.64 -7.09
CA LEU A 218 -13.37 8.90 -7.50
C LEU A 218 -13.32 9.10 -9.03
N GLY A 219 -13.72 8.09 -9.81
CA GLY A 219 -13.59 8.11 -11.28
C GLY A 219 -12.13 8.12 -11.73
N VAL A 220 -11.24 7.46 -10.98
CA VAL A 220 -9.82 7.32 -11.31
C VAL A 220 -9.59 5.97 -11.98
N SER A 221 -8.84 5.96 -13.08
CA SER A 221 -8.29 4.75 -13.71
C SER A 221 -6.77 4.82 -13.68
N ALA A 222 -6.12 3.71 -13.40
CA ALA A 222 -4.66 3.58 -13.52
C ALA A 222 -4.34 2.56 -14.62
N ASP A 223 -3.20 2.76 -15.29
CA ASP A 223 -2.64 1.74 -16.18
C ASP A 223 -2.04 0.64 -15.30
N GLU A 224 -2.84 -0.42 -15.08
CA GLU A 224 -2.42 -1.55 -14.25
C GLU A 224 -1.15 -2.19 -14.82
N ILE A 225 -0.16 -2.41 -13.97
CA ILE A 225 1.04 -3.16 -14.32
C ILE A 225 0.60 -4.59 -14.64
N GLN A 226 0.91 -5.04 -15.85
CA GLN A 226 0.69 -6.43 -16.24
C GLN A 226 1.60 -7.30 -15.39
N GLU A 227 1.08 -8.45 -14.95
CA GLU A 227 1.88 -9.44 -14.25
C GLU A 227 3.13 -9.75 -15.07
N LEU A 228 4.26 -9.90 -14.38
CA LEU A 228 5.45 -10.50 -14.98
C LEU A 228 5.02 -11.84 -15.57
N GLN A 229 5.13 -11.99 -16.90
CA GLN A 229 4.78 -13.25 -17.55
C GLN A 229 5.67 -14.35 -16.98
N ASP A 230 5.09 -15.52 -16.69
CA ASP A 230 5.83 -16.71 -16.30
C ASP A 230 6.95 -16.95 -17.32
N GLY A 231 8.21 -16.78 -16.92
CA GLY A 231 9.39 -16.93 -17.79
C GLY A 231 10.24 -15.68 -17.98
N GLU A 232 9.84 -14.51 -17.49
CA GLU A 232 10.78 -13.40 -17.39
C GLU A 232 11.80 -13.65 -16.25
N PRO A 233 13.11 -13.40 -16.48
CA PRO A 233 14.11 -13.64 -15.46
C PRO A 233 13.80 -12.84 -14.19
N ASP A 234 13.89 -13.51 -13.04
CA ASP A 234 13.75 -12.92 -11.71
C ASP A 234 14.56 -11.61 -11.60
N PHE A 235 14.07 -10.66 -10.83
CA PHE A 235 14.74 -9.37 -10.58
C PHE A 235 16.21 -9.55 -10.18
N LEU A 236 16.53 -10.54 -9.34
CA LEU A 236 17.90 -10.86 -8.96
C LEU A 236 18.72 -11.35 -10.15
N GLN A 237 18.15 -12.17 -11.01
CA GLN A 237 18.79 -12.64 -12.25
C GLN A 237 19.00 -11.50 -13.24
N ARG A 238 18.08 -10.54 -13.33
CA ARG A 238 18.24 -9.29 -14.10
C ARG A 238 19.36 -8.39 -13.57
N LEU A 239 19.58 -8.35 -12.26
CA LEU A 239 20.71 -7.63 -11.65
C LEU A 239 22.04 -8.34 -11.92
N GLU A 240 22.08 -9.66 -11.83
CA GLU A 240 23.27 -10.47 -12.11
C GLU A 240 23.66 -10.38 -13.58
N ASP A 241 22.71 -10.50 -14.51
CA ASP A 241 22.94 -10.37 -15.95
C ASP A 241 23.44 -8.97 -16.32
N LYS A 242 22.96 -7.91 -15.68
CA LYS A 242 23.42 -6.54 -15.89
C LYS A 242 24.81 -6.29 -15.31
N SER A 243 25.16 -6.90 -14.19
CA SER A 243 26.51 -6.80 -13.60
C SER A 243 27.53 -7.54 -14.46
N ALA A 244 27.17 -8.69 -15.02
CA ALA A 244 27.98 -9.45 -15.93
C ALA A 244 28.21 -8.71 -17.27
N ALA A 245 27.18 -8.07 -17.84
CA ALA A 245 27.26 -7.28 -19.06
C ALA A 245 28.13 -6.02 -18.89
N ALA A 246 28.08 -5.37 -17.72
CA ALA A 246 28.91 -4.21 -17.41
C ALA A 246 30.39 -4.56 -17.23
N CYS A 247 30.69 -5.78 -16.75
CA CYS A 247 32.06 -6.28 -16.61
C CYS A 247 32.68 -6.73 -17.95
N GLY A 248 31.85 -7.22 -18.88
CA GLY A 248 32.29 -7.69 -20.22
C GLY A 248 32.78 -6.58 -21.15
N SER A 249 32.29 -5.33 -20.97
CA SER A 249 32.67 -4.20 -21.84
C SER A 249 34.04 -3.56 -21.51
N CYS A 250 34.67 -3.95 -20.41
CA CYS A 250 35.97 -3.42 -20.00
C CYS A 250 37.19 -4.25 -20.44
N MET A 251 36.98 -5.39 -21.12
CA MET A 251 38.09 -6.31 -21.53
C MET A 251 38.44 -6.28 -23.00
N ASP A 252 37.74 -5.53 -23.86
CA ASP A 252 38.05 -5.45 -25.30
C ASP A 252 38.68 -4.10 -25.68
N GLY A 253 39.68 -3.68 -24.93
CA GLY A 253 40.44 -2.45 -25.15
C GLY A 253 41.94 -2.69 -25.03
N GLU A 254 42.53 -3.53 -25.93
CA GLU A 254 43.96 -3.52 -26.29
C GLU A 254 44.13 -3.47 -27.80
#